data_cfac39e63a9b8fa8ebcc4e54acc68985
#
_entry.id   cfac39e63a9b8fa8ebcc4e54acc68985
#
_cell.length_a   1.000
_cell.length_b   1.000
_cell.length_c   1.000
_cell.angle_alpha   90.00
_cell.angle_beta   90.00
_cell.angle_gamma   90.00
#
_symmetry.space_group_name_H-M   'P 1'
#
loop_
_entity.id
_entity.type
_entity.pdbx_description
1 polymer ?
#
loop_
_entity_poly.entity_id
_entity_poly.type
_entity_poly.pdbx_seq_one_letter_code
_entity_poly.pdbx_strand_id
1 'polypeptide(L)'
;MVFDLAEGFPLLTTKKMGYRPIVGELLWFLSGSANSRDLKDKNVHIWDENASREFMDSRGLSYEEDDLGPVYGFQWRHFGAKYTNMHADYSGQGVDQLANIIDSLKTNPDSRRHIVSAWNPKDVPVMVKAGLPPCHTIFQFYVSEEKLSCQLYQRSADVFLGVPFNIA
;
A
#
# COMPACT_ATOMS: atom_id res chain seq x y z
N MET A 1 -18.77 -1.19 -2.06
CA MET A 1 -19.23 -1.84 -0.81
C MET A 1 -19.06 -0.83 0.31
N VAL A 2 -19.93 -0.88 1.31
CA VAL A 2 -19.87 -0.02 2.50
C VAL A 2 -19.96 -0.93 3.72
N PHE A 3 -19.11 -0.68 4.72
CA PHE A 3 -19.06 -1.44 5.96
C PHE A 3 -19.12 -0.49 7.15
N ASP A 4 -19.94 -0.81 8.14
CA ASP A 4 -19.90 -0.13 9.43
C ASP A 4 -18.94 -0.90 10.35
N LEU A 5 -17.81 -0.25 10.68
CA LEU A 5 -16.79 -0.89 11.54
C LEU A 5 -17.25 -1.05 13.00
N ALA A 6 -18.34 -0.39 13.41
CA ALA A 6 -18.96 -0.64 14.71
C ALA A 6 -19.59 -2.04 14.80
N GLU A 7 -19.96 -2.63 13.67
CA GLU A 7 -20.49 -4.01 13.61
C GLU A 7 -19.37 -5.07 13.61
N GLY A 8 -18.12 -4.66 13.49
CA GLY A 8 -16.95 -5.55 13.49
C GLY A 8 -16.01 -5.34 12.32
N PHE A 9 -14.94 -6.13 12.30
CA PHE A 9 -13.96 -6.10 11.22
C PHE A 9 -14.56 -6.69 9.92
N PRO A 10 -14.49 -6.02 8.77
CA PRO A 10 -15.18 -6.40 7.53
C PRO A 10 -14.46 -7.53 6.77
N LEU A 11 -14.17 -8.64 7.43
CA LEU A 11 -13.54 -9.79 6.81
C LEU A 11 -14.55 -10.53 5.94
N LEU A 12 -14.37 -10.50 4.63
CA LEU A 12 -15.21 -11.26 3.70
C LEU A 12 -14.89 -12.76 3.80
N THR A 13 -15.94 -13.58 3.97
CA THR A 13 -15.83 -15.01 4.17
C THR A 13 -16.26 -15.84 2.94
N THR A 14 -16.33 -15.21 1.77
CA THR A 14 -16.63 -15.90 0.50
C THR A 14 -15.58 -16.94 0.11
N LYS A 15 -14.40 -16.84 0.73
CA LYS A 15 -13.32 -17.83 0.70
C LYS A 15 -12.57 -17.82 2.02
N LYS A 16 -11.70 -18.83 2.24
CA LYS A 16 -10.83 -18.86 3.42
C LYS A 16 -9.81 -17.73 3.33
N MET A 17 -9.85 -16.83 4.29
CA MET A 17 -8.97 -15.67 4.38
C MET A 17 -7.89 -15.86 5.43
N GLY A 18 -6.68 -15.44 5.11
CA GLY A 18 -5.56 -15.39 6.04
C GLY A 18 -5.44 -14.00 6.67
N TYR A 19 -5.98 -13.80 7.86
CA TYR A 19 -5.93 -12.50 8.54
C TYR A 19 -4.50 -11.99 8.80
N ARG A 20 -3.60 -12.89 9.25
CA ARG A 20 -2.20 -12.52 9.53
C ARG A 20 -1.47 -11.94 8.31
N PRO A 21 -1.50 -12.56 7.12
CA PRO A 21 -0.93 -11.98 5.91
C PRO A 21 -1.47 -10.61 5.57
N ILE A 22 -2.80 -10.39 5.69
CA ILE A 22 -3.45 -9.11 5.39
C ILE A 22 -2.91 -8.00 6.30
N VAL A 23 -2.93 -8.23 7.61
CA VAL A 23 -2.42 -7.24 8.59
C VAL A 23 -0.91 -7.05 8.43
N GLY A 24 -0.16 -8.13 8.19
CA GLY A 24 1.28 -8.06 7.96
C GLY A 24 1.65 -7.20 6.77
N GLU A 25 0.93 -7.35 5.65
CA GLU A 25 1.10 -6.53 4.46
C GLU A 25 0.76 -5.05 4.71
N LEU A 26 -0.37 -4.78 5.37
CA LEU A 26 -0.75 -3.40 5.70
C LEU A 26 0.30 -2.72 6.59
N LEU A 27 0.77 -3.40 7.63
CA LEU A 27 1.82 -2.86 8.50
C LEU A 27 3.14 -2.62 7.75
N TRP A 28 3.45 -3.47 6.78
CA TRP A 28 4.60 -3.28 5.90
C TRP A 28 4.42 -2.06 4.99
N PHE A 29 3.25 -1.85 4.38
CA PHE A 29 2.97 -0.62 3.64
C PHE A 29 3.10 0.62 4.52
N LEU A 30 2.56 0.58 5.74
CA LEU A 30 2.64 1.69 6.70
C LEU A 30 4.09 2.02 7.10
N SER A 31 5.00 1.04 7.08
CA SER A 31 6.42 1.26 7.35
C SER A 31 7.16 2.01 6.23
N GLY A 32 6.61 2.03 5.02
CA GLY A 32 7.26 2.60 3.84
C GLY A 32 8.30 1.69 3.19
N SER A 33 8.50 0.47 3.70
CA SER A 33 9.46 -0.48 3.16
C SER A 33 9.08 -0.93 1.74
N ALA A 34 10.09 -1.15 0.91
CA ALA A 34 10.00 -1.80 -0.39
C ALA A 34 10.66 -3.20 -0.38
N ASN A 35 11.18 -3.64 0.78
CA ASN A 35 11.87 -4.90 0.96
C ASN A 35 10.89 -6.01 1.35
N SER A 36 10.65 -6.98 0.45
CA SER A 36 9.74 -8.09 0.73
C SER A 36 10.27 -9.06 1.78
N ARG A 37 11.57 -9.04 2.11
CA ARG A 37 12.15 -9.85 3.18
C ARG A 37 11.53 -9.55 4.53
N ASP A 38 11.15 -8.27 4.77
CA ASP A 38 10.45 -7.86 5.99
C ASP A 38 9.11 -8.59 6.19
N LEU A 39 8.49 -9.05 5.10
CA LEU A 39 7.28 -9.87 5.10
C LEU A 39 7.61 -11.36 5.30
N LYS A 40 8.62 -11.87 4.58
CA LYS A 40 9.08 -13.27 4.69
C LYS A 40 9.47 -13.61 6.12
N ASP A 41 10.17 -12.72 6.81
CA ASP A 41 10.56 -12.87 8.20
C ASP A 41 9.38 -12.97 9.18
N LYS A 42 8.21 -12.49 8.76
CA LYS A 42 6.92 -12.59 9.48
C LYS A 42 6.04 -13.72 8.97
N ASN A 43 6.58 -14.60 8.13
CA ASN A 43 5.86 -15.68 7.47
C ASN A 43 4.68 -15.19 6.61
N VAL A 44 4.88 -14.07 5.89
CA VAL A 44 3.95 -13.49 4.92
C VAL A 44 4.57 -13.57 3.52
N HIS A 45 3.97 -14.38 2.65
CA HIS A 45 4.54 -14.80 1.37
C HIS A 45 3.80 -14.23 0.15
N ILE A 46 2.99 -13.18 0.33
CA ILE A 46 2.13 -12.60 -0.72
C ILE A 46 2.95 -12.07 -1.91
N TRP A 47 4.16 -11.56 -1.65
CA TRP A 47 5.01 -10.90 -2.64
C TRP A 47 6.19 -11.75 -3.13
N ASP A 48 6.36 -13.00 -2.66
CA ASP A 48 7.54 -13.82 -2.94
C ASP A 48 7.79 -14.01 -4.43
N GLU A 49 6.75 -14.29 -5.21
CA GLU A 49 6.86 -14.49 -6.65
C GLU A 49 7.34 -13.20 -7.34
N ASN A 50 6.71 -12.06 -7.02
CA ASN A 50 7.04 -10.77 -7.62
C ASN A 50 8.41 -10.23 -7.20
N ALA A 51 8.94 -10.70 -6.06
CA ALA A 51 10.22 -10.31 -5.50
C ALA A 51 11.36 -11.27 -5.88
N SER A 52 11.05 -12.36 -6.59
CA SER A 52 12.05 -13.36 -6.98
C SER A 52 13.02 -12.85 -8.05
N ARG A 53 14.25 -13.35 -8.03
CA ARG A 53 15.23 -13.02 -9.07
C ARG A 53 14.74 -13.41 -10.47
N GLU A 54 14.11 -14.59 -10.59
CA GLU A 54 13.56 -15.08 -11.84
C GLU A 54 12.52 -14.13 -12.43
N PHE A 55 11.59 -13.66 -11.61
CA PHE A 55 10.57 -12.70 -12.04
C PHE A 55 11.21 -11.39 -12.49
N MET A 56 12.14 -10.84 -11.71
CA MET A 56 12.82 -9.58 -12.03
C MET A 56 13.61 -9.68 -13.32
N ASP A 57 14.34 -10.77 -13.54
CA ASP A 57 15.10 -11.02 -14.78
C ASP A 57 14.18 -11.13 -15.99
N SER A 58 13.04 -11.81 -15.85
CA SER A 58 12.04 -11.92 -16.91
C SER A 58 11.47 -10.56 -17.36
N ARG A 59 11.51 -9.57 -16.45
CA ARG A 59 11.05 -8.19 -16.68
C ARG A 59 12.19 -7.23 -17.03
N GLY A 60 13.44 -7.70 -17.06
CA GLY A 60 14.61 -6.88 -17.27
C GLY A 60 14.78 -5.79 -16.21
N LEU A 61 14.45 -6.09 -14.95
CA LEU A 61 14.66 -5.23 -13.80
C LEU A 61 16.04 -5.48 -13.22
N SER A 62 16.74 -4.40 -12.90
CA SER A 62 18.07 -4.45 -12.25
C SER A 62 18.01 -4.36 -10.74
N TYR A 63 16.83 -4.47 -10.14
CA TYR A 63 16.68 -4.46 -8.69
C TYR A 63 17.29 -5.72 -8.07
N GLU A 64 17.72 -5.59 -6.83
CA GLU A 64 18.13 -6.73 -6.01
C GLU A 64 16.91 -7.63 -5.74
N GLU A 65 17.13 -8.93 -5.55
CA GLU A 65 16.10 -9.83 -5.08
C GLU A 65 15.47 -9.29 -3.78
N ASP A 66 14.18 -9.40 -3.63
CA ASP A 66 13.36 -8.81 -2.57
C ASP A 66 13.10 -7.30 -2.68
N ASP A 67 13.70 -6.58 -3.63
CA ASP A 67 13.44 -5.16 -3.86
C ASP A 67 12.24 -4.98 -4.82
N LEU A 68 11.09 -4.60 -4.30
CA LEU A 68 9.87 -4.40 -5.07
C LEU A 68 9.78 -3.02 -5.75
N GLY A 69 10.79 -2.15 -5.54
CA GLY A 69 10.77 -0.80 -6.09
C GLY A 69 9.82 0.15 -5.35
N PRO A 70 9.45 1.28 -5.98
CA PRO A 70 8.67 2.34 -5.33
C PRO A 70 7.17 2.00 -5.22
N VAL A 71 6.85 0.87 -4.58
CA VAL A 71 5.48 0.35 -4.39
C VAL A 71 4.72 1.11 -3.30
N TYR A 72 3.51 0.65 -2.96
CA TYR A 72 2.52 1.27 -2.07
C TYR A 72 3.09 2.02 -0.86
N GLY A 73 3.87 1.34 0.00
CA GLY A 73 4.41 1.92 1.22
C GLY A 73 5.37 3.06 0.93
N PHE A 74 6.24 2.91 -0.07
CA PHE A 74 7.13 3.98 -0.51
C PHE A 74 6.35 5.22 -0.94
N GLN A 75 5.31 5.05 -1.76
CA GLN A 75 4.49 6.18 -2.20
C GLN A 75 3.72 6.82 -1.03
N TRP A 76 3.29 6.06 -0.03
CA TRP A 76 2.58 6.62 1.12
C TRP A 76 3.48 7.44 2.03
N ARG A 77 4.75 7.06 2.16
CA ARG A 77 5.69 7.67 3.12
C ARG A 77 6.72 8.61 2.48
N HIS A 78 6.98 8.47 1.18
CA HIS A 78 8.05 9.19 0.48
C HIS A 78 7.60 9.65 -0.92
N PHE A 79 6.35 10.11 -1.08
CA PHE A 79 5.79 10.48 -2.37
C PHE A 79 6.62 11.55 -3.06
N GLY A 80 7.08 11.24 -4.28
CA GLY A 80 7.91 12.15 -5.09
C GLY A 80 9.41 12.10 -4.80
N ALA A 81 9.86 11.35 -3.78
CA ALA A 81 11.28 11.03 -3.63
C ALA A 81 11.78 10.18 -4.81
N LYS A 82 13.05 10.32 -5.17
CA LYS A 82 13.66 9.47 -6.21
C LYS A 82 14.02 8.12 -5.60
N TYR A 83 13.32 7.09 -6.01
CA TYR A 83 13.66 5.73 -5.59
C TYR A 83 15.01 5.29 -6.15
N THR A 84 15.84 4.64 -5.34
CA THR A 84 17.14 4.07 -5.72
C THR A 84 17.19 2.56 -5.47
N ASN A 85 16.98 2.12 -4.24
CA ASN A 85 16.92 0.72 -3.83
C ASN A 85 16.27 0.58 -2.44
N MET A 86 15.96 -0.64 -2.02
CA MET A 86 15.30 -0.95 -0.76
C MET A 86 16.12 -0.66 0.51
N HIS A 87 17.44 -0.44 0.39
CA HIS A 87 18.36 -0.18 1.53
C HIS A 87 18.63 1.31 1.75
N ALA A 88 18.23 2.17 0.81
CA ALA A 88 18.51 3.59 0.90
C ALA A 88 17.70 4.26 2.01
N ASP A 89 18.32 5.24 2.66
CA ASP A 89 17.61 6.09 3.61
C ASP A 89 16.85 7.20 2.86
N TYR A 90 15.54 7.18 3.00
CA TYR A 90 14.63 8.17 2.44
C TYR A 90 14.11 9.18 3.47
N SER A 91 14.69 9.21 4.67
CA SER A 91 14.31 10.14 5.72
C SER A 91 14.37 11.59 5.23
N GLY A 92 13.29 12.33 5.40
CA GLY A 92 13.18 13.72 4.94
C GLY A 92 13.08 13.90 3.42
N GLN A 93 12.96 12.82 2.65
CA GLN A 93 12.79 12.87 1.20
C GLN A 93 11.33 12.63 0.80
N GLY A 94 10.85 13.42 -0.18
CA GLY A 94 9.47 13.34 -0.64
C GLY A 94 8.46 13.82 0.39
N VAL A 95 7.23 13.37 0.26
CA VAL A 95 6.11 13.73 1.14
C VAL A 95 5.64 12.50 1.91
N ASP A 96 5.69 12.56 3.24
CA ASP A 96 5.04 11.57 4.11
C ASP A 96 3.54 11.88 4.19
N GLN A 97 2.78 11.30 3.29
CA GLN A 97 1.34 11.52 3.19
C GLN A 97 0.59 11.04 4.44
N LEU A 98 1.04 9.94 5.05
CA LEU A 98 0.39 9.38 6.25
C LEU A 98 0.61 10.26 7.47
N ALA A 99 1.84 10.72 7.71
CA ALA A 99 2.13 11.64 8.81
C ALA A 99 1.33 12.93 8.66
N ASN A 100 1.29 13.50 7.46
CA ASN A 100 0.54 14.72 7.17
C ASN A 100 -0.97 14.56 7.42
N ILE A 101 -1.55 13.40 7.07
CA ILE A 101 -2.98 13.15 7.32
C ILE A 101 -3.27 12.97 8.80
N ILE A 102 -2.43 12.24 9.53
CA ILE A 102 -2.59 12.06 10.98
C ILE A 102 -2.57 13.42 11.69
N ASP A 103 -1.64 14.30 11.31
CA ASP A 103 -1.58 15.65 11.87
C ASP A 103 -2.80 16.49 11.48
N SER A 104 -3.18 16.43 10.20
CA SER A 104 -4.35 17.15 9.69
C SER A 104 -5.66 16.68 10.33
N LEU A 105 -5.84 15.39 10.57
CA LEU A 105 -7.02 14.85 11.27
C LEU A 105 -7.11 15.38 12.71
N LYS A 106 -5.97 15.61 13.37
CA LYS A 106 -5.93 16.16 14.74
C LYS A 106 -6.18 17.67 14.78
N THR A 107 -5.67 18.40 13.79
CA THR A 107 -5.65 19.88 13.80
C THR A 107 -6.77 20.51 13.00
N ASN A 108 -7.28 19.79 11.98
CA ASN A 108 -8.33 20.26 11.08
C ASN A 108 -9.16 19.07 10.55
N PRO A 109 -9.96 18.41 11.41
CA PRO A 109 -10.72 17.22 11.04
C PRO A 109 -11.73 17.44 9.91
N ASP A 110 -12.24 18.67 9.75
CA ASP A 110 -13.22 19.02 8.71
C ASP A 110 -12.59 19.21 7.31
N SER A 111 -11.28 19.06 7.20
CA SER A 111 -10.58 19.16 5.91
C SER A 111 -11.05 18.07 4.95
N ARG A 112 -11.30 18.46 3.70
CA ARG A 112 -11.61 17.53 2.60
C ARG A 112 -10.37 17.08 1.83
N ARG A 113 -9.17 17.32 2.38
CA ARG A 113 -7.87 17.02 1.77
C ARG A 113 -7.13 15.84 2.45
N HIS A 114 -7.82 15.04 3.25
CA HIS A 114 -7.26 13.84 3.86
C HIS A 114 -7.15 12.72 2.83
N ILE A 115 -6.26 12.89 1.87
CA ILE A 115 -6.11 12.01 0.71
C ILE A 115 -4.69 11.43 0.68
N VAL A 116 -4.58 10.11 0.49
CA VAL A 116 -3.32 9.41 0.20
C VAL A 116 -3.40 8.82 -1.19
N SER A 117 -2.39 9.07 -2.01
CA SER A 117 -2.26 8.51 -3.35
C SER A 117 -1.04 7.60 -3.43
N ALA A 118 -1.24 6.39 -3.96
CA ALA A 118 -0.14 5.52 -4.37
C ALA A 118 0.21 5.73 -5.86
N TRP A 119 -0.62 6.47 -6.60
CA TRP A 119 -0.44 6.69 -8.02
C TRP A 119 0.46 7.89 -8.28
N ASN A 120 1.74 7.63 -8.50
CA ASN A 120 2.72 8.66 -8.87
C ASN A 120 3.06 8.52 -10.36
N PRO A 121 2.62 9.45 -11.23
CA PRO A 121 2.85 9.36 -12.68
C PRO A 121 4.32 9.24 -13.08
N LYS A 122 5.25 9.75 -12.26
CA LYS A 122 6.68 9.63 -12.53
C LYS A 122 7.20 8.20 -12.35
N ASP A 123 6.63 7.47 -11.38
CA ASP A 123 7.08 6.12 -11.01
C ASP A 123 6.24 5.03 -11.70
N VAL A 124 5.05 5.37 -12.21
CA VAL A 124 4.17 4.42 -12.91
C VAL A 124 4.90 3.64 -14.01
N PRO A 125 5.77 4.23 -14.87
CA PRO A 125 6.47 3.47 -15.90
C PRO A 125 7.34 2.34 -15.35
N VAL A 126 8.06 2.58 -14.24
CA VAL A 126 8.88 1.55 -13.59
C VAL A 126 8.02 0.52 -12.87
N MET A 127 6.95 0.95 -12.21
CA MET A 127 6.00 0.04 -11.58
C MET A 127 5.29 -0.87 -12.60
N VAL A 128 4.94 -0.37 -13.78
CA VAL A 128 4.36 -1.16 -14.87
C VAL A 128 5.38 -2.18 -15.38
N LYS A 129 6.64 -1.79 -15.54
CA LYS A 129 7.71 -2.71 -15.92
C LYS A 129 7.87 -3.81 -14.88
N ALA A 130 7.81 -3.47 -13.59
CA ALA A 130 7.82 -4.42 -12.49
C ALA A 130 6.53 -5.27 -12.38
N GLY A 131 5.50 -4.99 -13.18
CA GLY A 131 4.22 -5.66 -13.10
C GLY A 131 3.36 -5.28 -11.88
N LEU A 132 3.73 -4.21 -11.18
CA LEU A 132 3.18 -3.83 -9.87
C LEU A 132 2.60 -2.40 -9.82
N PRO A 133 1.91 -1.89 -10.88
CA PRO A 133 1.26 -0.59 -10.76
C PRO A 133 0.15 -0.66 -9.71
N PRO A 134 0.03 0.32 -8.80
CA PRO A 134 -0.85 0.20 -7.63
C PRO A 134 -2.31 0.07 -8.03
N CYS A 135 -2.97 -0.98 -7.53
CA CYS A 135 -4.40 -1.20 -7.68
C CYS A 135 -5.19 -0.38 -6.66
N HIS A 136 -4.76 -0.34 -5.41
CA HIS A 136 -5.24 0.61 -4.40
C HIS A 136 -4.67 1.99 -4.73
N THR A 137 -5.38 2.71 -5.60
CA THR A 137 -4.82 3.89 -6.24
C THR A 137 -4.80 5.09 -5.30
N ILE A 138 -5.91 5.27 -4.56
CA ILE A 138 -6.12 6.40 -3.68
C ILE A 138 -7.08 6.02 -2.55
N PHE A 139 -6.84 6.54 -1.36
CA PHE A 139 -7.83 6.49 -0.29
C PHE A 139 -7.99 7.86 0.37
N GLN A 140 -9.17 8.10 0.92
CA GLN A 140 -9.54 9.35 1.54
C GLN A 140 -10.22 9.09 2.88
N PHE A 141 -9.84 9.87 3.89
CA PHE A 141 -10.53 9.91 5.15
C PHE A 141 -11.51 11.09 5.20
N TYR A 142 -12.59 10.89 5.93
CA TYR A 142 -13.60 11.89 6.17
C TYR A 142 -14.12 11.78 7.60
N VAL A 143 -14.23 12.92 8.28
CA VAL A 143 -14.77 12.99 9.63
C VAL A 143 -16.14 13.64 9.59
N SER A 144 -17.14 13.01 10.20
CA SER A 144 -18.48 13.53 10.39
C SER A 144 -19.04 12.99 11.70
N GLU A 145 -19.65 13.85 12.50
CA GLU A 145 -20.26 13.46 13.79
C GLU A 145 -19.30 12.66 14.68
N GLU A 146 -18.04 13.11 14.76
CA GLU A 146 -16.96 12.45 15.52
C GLU A 146 -16.62 11.03 15.03
N LYS A 147 -17.09 10.63 13.88
CA LYS A 147 -16.80 9.34 13.24
C LYS A 147 -15.83 9.52 12.09
N LEU A 148 -14.84 8.65 12.04
CA LEU A 148 -13.87 8.59 10.94
C LEU A 148 -14.33 7.54 9.91
N SER A 149 -14.46 7.97 8.66
CA SER A 149 -14.73 7.11 7.52
C SER A 149 -13.52 7.05 6.61
N CYS A 150 -13.33 5.91 5.94
CA CYS A 150 -12.30 5.73 4.91
C CYS A 150 -12.97 5.26 3.62
N GLN A 151 -12.64 5.90 2.50
CA GLN A 151 -13.03 5.47 1.17
C GLN A 151 -11.80 5.10 0.38
N LEU A 152 -11.76 3.88 -0.16
CA LEU A 152 -10.71 3.41 -1.07
C LEU A 152 -11.24 3.38 -2.50
N TYR A 153 -10.47 3.96 -3.44
CA TYR A 153 -10.65 3.75 -4.87
C TYR A 153 -9.61 2.76 -5.38
N GLN A 154 -10.10 1.65 -5.90
CA GLN A 154 -9.32 0.61 -6.54
C GLN A 154 -9.55 0.63 -8.04
N ARG A 155 -8.49 0.90 -8.84
CA ARG A 155 -8.59 1.02 -10.31
C ARG A 155 -8.81 -0.31 -11.02
N SER A 156 -8.40 -1.40 -10.39
CA SER A 156 -8.49 -2.76 -10.91
C SER A 156 -8.67 -3.72 -9.76
N ALA A 157 -9.60 -4.64 -9.87
CA ALA A 157 -9.91 -5.60 -8.84
C ALA A 157 -10.40 -6.92 -9.46
N ASP A 158 -9.88 -8.04 -8.98
CA ASP A 158 -10.52 -9.33 -9.14
C ASP A 158 -11.49 -9.53 -7.97
N VAL A 159 -12.78 -9.69 -8.28
CA VAL A 159 -13.83 -9.72 -7.24
C VAL A 159 -13.73 -10.96 -6.35
N PHE A 160 -13.23 -12.06 -6.87
CA PHE A 160 -13.11 -13.32 -6.12
C PHE A 160 -11.75 -13.48 -5.44
N LEU A 161 -10.67 -13.13 -6.15
CA LEU A 161 -9.30 -13.32 -5.65
C LEU A 161 -8.84 -12.15 -4.79
N GLY A 162 -8.90 -10.94 -5.33
CA GLY A 162 -8.28 -9.74 -4.73
C GLY A 162 -9.15 -8.99 -3.75
N VAL A 163 -10.41 -8.71 -4.11
CA VAL A 163 -11.31 -7.88 -3.29
C VAL A 163 -11.42 -8.36 -1.84
N PRO A 164 -11.56 -9.67 -1.53
CA PRO A 164 -11.61 -10.11 -0.14
C PRO A 164 -10.39 -9.75 0.69
N PHE A 165 -9.19 -9.72 0.09
CA PHE A 165 -7.97 -9.28 0.76
C PHE A 165 -7.88 -7.76 0.89
N ASN A 166 -8.44 -7.02 -0.06
CA ASN A 166 -8.29 -5.58 -0.14
C ASN A 166 -9.32 -4.82 0.70
N ILE A 167 -10.39 -5.47 1.16
CA ILE A 167 -11.41 -4.91 2.04
C ILE A 167 -11.04 -5.09 3.51
N ALA A 168 -10.36 -6.18 3.81
CA ALA A 168 -10.00 -6.54 5.17
C ALA A 168 -8.89 -5.65 5.77
#